data_408097ecc1204ba90b5fd8ec683ba7aa
#
_entry.id   408097ecc1204ba90b5fd8ec683ba7aa
#
_cell.length_a   1.000
_cell.length_b   1.000
_cell.length_c   1.000
_cell.angle_alpha   90.00
_cell.angle_beta   90.00
_cell.angle_gamma   90.00
#
_symmetry.space_group_name_H-M   'P 1'
#
loop_
_entity.id
_entity.type
_entity.pdbx_description
1 polymer ?
#
loop_
_entity_poly.entity_id
_entity_poly.type
_entity_poly.pdbx_seq_one_letter_code
_entity_poly.pdbx_strand_id
1 'polypeptide(L)'
;MSPKPWKIVSSHKDRSYRVFSLRTDRAISPRTGKEHSFFILESTSWVNIIPLTSDGKVVMVRQYRHGTGEVTLEIPGGLVEEGDTPETAAMRELVEETGYTARKVISLGDVQPNPAIQNNRCYSFLAQDVRLTREQSQDEKEDIEVVLKPLSEIPEAIRNGEITHALVLAAFYRFYMEYQPGVSIHGENQK
;
A
#
# COMPACT_ATOMS: atom_id res chain seq x y z
N MET A 1 -12.50 -30.70 -8.12
CA MET A 1 -11.87 -30.11 -9.34
C MET A 1 -11.41 -28.72 -8.99
N SER A 2 -10.17 -28.36 -9.36
CA SER A 2 -9.66 -27.00 -9.15
C SER A 2 -10.32 -26.03 -10.11
N PRO A 3 -10.56 -24.75 -9.69
CA PRO A 3 -11.03 -23.70 -10.57
C PRO A 3 -10.11 -23.51 -11.77
N LYS A 4 -10.67 -23.24 -12.93
CA LYS A 4 -9.93 -22.98 -14.17
C LYS A 4 -10.06 -21.50 -14.56
N PRO A 5 -9.04 -20.94 -15.25
CA PRO A 5 -9.16 -19.58 -15.80
C PRO A 5 -10.37 -19.45 -16.73
N TRP A 6 -11.00 -18.29 -16.70
CA TRP A 6 -12.09 -17.95 -17.60
C TRP A 6 -11.52 -17.50 -18.95
N LYS A 7 -12.19 -17.85 -20.04
CA LYS A 7 -11.82 -17.39 -21.38
C LYS A 7 -12.44 -16.01 -21.62
N ILE A 8 -11.60 -14.97 -21.68
CA ILE A 8 -12.04 -13.62 -22.06
C ILE A 8 -12.40 -13.64 -23.55
N VAL A 9 -13.59 -13.17 -23.88
CA VAL A 9 -14.14 -13.07 -25.24
C VAL A 9 -13.92 -11.67 -25.80
N SER A 10 -14.15 -10.67 -24.97
CA SER A 10 -13.91 -9.26 -25.30
C SER A 10 -13.63 -8.44 -24.04
N SER A 11 -12.88 -7.37 -24.25
CA SER A 11 -12.61 -6.34 -23.22
C SER A 11 -12.91 -4.98 -23.81
N HIS A 12 -13.61 -4.15 -23.05
CA HIS A 12 -13.94 -2.79 -23.45
C HIS A 12 -13.63 -1.82 -22.31
N LYS A 13 -12.91 -0.73 -22.62
CA LYS A 13 -12.67 0.34 -21.68
C LYS A 13 -13.84 1.31 -21.72
N ASP A 14 -14.64 1.33 -20.65
CA ASP A 14 -15.89 2.08 -20.63
C ASP A 14 -15.65 3.57 -20.33
N ARG A 15 -14.88 3.86 -19.27
CA ARG A 15 -14.62 5.22 -18.84
C ARG A 15 -13.28 5.34 -18.13
N SER A 16 -12.60 6.47 -18.34
CA SER A 16 -11.36 6.81 -17.65
C SER A 16 -11.59 8.00 -16.71
N TYR A 17 -11.00 7.90 -15.54
CA TYR A 17 -10.90 8.95 -14.55
C TYR A 17 -9.42 9.23 -14.27
N ARG A 18 -9.12 10.28 -13.50
CA ARG A 18 -7.73 10.66 -13.22
C ARG A 18 -6.92 9.52 -12.58
N VAL A 19 -7.52 8.80 -11.62
CA VAL A 19 -6.83 7.80 -10.78
C VAL A 19 -7.15 6.35 -11.13
N PHE A 20 -8.19 6.10 -11.94
CA PHE A 20 -8.56 4.77 -12.40
C PHE A 20 -9.37 4.82 -13.70
N SER A 21 -9.50 3.68 -14.36
CA SER A 21 -10.46 3.48 -15.44
C SER A 21 -11.36 2.28 -15.17
N LEU A 22 -12.57 2.32 -15.73
CA LEU A 22 -13.49 1.18 -15.72
C LEU A 22 -13.34 0.40 -17.03
N ARG A 23 -13.19 -0.92 -16.90
CA ARG A 23 -13.17 -1.87 -18.02
C ARG A 23 -14.24 -2.94 -17.79
N THR A 24 -14.97 -3.27 -18.85
CA THR A 24 -15.88 -4.42 -18.87
C THR A 24 -15.28 -5.56 -19.68
N ASP A 25 -15.10 -6.71 -19.04
CA ASP A 25 -14.70 -7.96 -19.69
C ASP A 25 -15.90 -8.88 -19.83
N ARG A 26 -16.08 -9.45 -21.04
CA ARG A 26 -17.00 -10.57 -21.27
C ARG A 26 -16.19 -11.86 -21.25
N ALA A 27 -16.57 -12.81 -20.41
CA ALA A 27 -15.84 -14.05 -20.24
C ALA A 27 -16.77 -15.26 -20.13
N ILE A 28 -16.28 -16.41 -20.61
CA ILE A 28 -17.00 -17.69 -20.60
C ILE A 28 -16.59 -18.49 -19.38
N SER A 29 -17.60 -18.91 -18.60
CA SER A 29 -17.40 -19.79 -17.44
C SER A 29 -16.87 -21.15 -17.86
N PRO A 30 -15.73 -21.60 -17.33
CA PRO A 30 -15.20 -22.94 -17.64
C PRO A 30 -16.06 -24.06 -17.07
N ARG A 31 -16.95 -23.74 -16.11
CA ARG A 31 -17.85 -24.71 -15.47
C ARG A 31 -19.16 -24.89 -16.22
N THR A 32 -19.73 -23.78 -16.72
CA THR A 32 -21.09 -23.79 -17.28
C THR A 32 -21.14 -23.53 -18.78
N GLY A 33 -20.04 -23.07 -19.41
CA GLY A 33 -20.01 -22.61 -20.78
C GLY A 33 -20.76 -21.31 -21.05
N LYS A 34 -21.39 -20.71 -20.02
CA LYS A 34 -22.15 -19.46 -20.17
C LYS A 34 -21.24 -18.26 -20.11
N GLU A 35 -21.61 -17.22 -20.84
CA GLU A 35 -20.93 -15.94 -20.87
C GLU A 35 -21.48 -15.01 -19.79
N HIS A 36 -20.57 -14.22 -19.16
CA HIS A 36 -20.88 -13.25 -18.13
C HIS A 36 -20.03 -11.99 -18.33
N SER A 37 -20.52 -10.85 -17.84
CA SER A 37 -19.79 -9.59 -17.79
C SER A 37 -19.18 -9.35 -16.42
N PHE A 38 -17.94 -8.84 -16.41
CA PHE A 38 -17.19 -8.48 -15.21
C PHE A 38 -16.70 -7.05 -15.33
N PHE A 39 -16.78 -6.30 -14.25
CA PHE A 39 -16.36 -4.90 -14.17
C PHE A 39 -15.05 -4.83 -13.41
N ILE A 40 -14.03 -4.25 -14.03
CA ILE A 40 -12.67 -4.15 -13.50
C ILE A 40 -12.29 -2.67 -13.36
N LEU A 41 -11.85 -2.28 -12.17
CA LEU A 41 -11.18 -1.01 -11.92
C LEU A 41 -9.70 -1.19 -12.24
N GLU A 42 -9.23 -0.53 -13.29
CA GLU A 42 -7.82 -0.50 -13.66
C GLU A 42 -7.18 0.74 -13.06
N SER A 43 -6.13 0.55 -12.28
CA SER A 43 -5.38 1.62 -11.64
C SER A 43 -3.88 1.35 -11.74
N THR A 44 -3.07 2.39 -11.59
CA THR A 44 -1.64 2.23 -11.31
C THR A 44 -1.44 1.51 -9.99
N SER A 45 -0.29 0.90 -9.82
CA SER A 45 0.06 0.28 -8.55
C SER A 45 0.24 1.32 -7.45
N TRP A 46 0.10 0.88 -6.22
CA TRP A 46 0.26 1.70 -5.02
C TRP A 46 1.49 1.28 -4.24
N VAL A 47 1.96 2.18 -3.40
CA VAL A 47 3.02 1.91 -2.43
C VAL A 47 2.57 2.35 -1.05
N ASN A 48 3.10 1.69 -0.03
CA ASN A 48 3.15 2.21 1.33
C ASN A 48 4.48 1.86 1.99
N ILE A 49 4.84 2.61 3.02
CA ILE A 49 6.12 2.44 3.68
C ILE A 49 5.93 2.54 5.19
N ILE A 50 6.58 1.64 5.95
CA ILE A 50 6.69 1.70 7.41
C ILE A 50 8.00 2.42 7.74
N PRO A 51 7.99 3.71 8.10
CA PRO A 51 9.19 4.45 8.45
C PRO A 51 9.44 4.30 9.95
N LEU A 52 10.55 3.67 10.30
CA LEU A 52 10.96 3.42 11.68
C LEU A 52 12.14 4.33 12.05
N THR A 53 11.94 5.15 13.08
CA THR A 53 13.00 5.99 13.66
C THR A 53 13.97 5.15 14.50
N SER A 54 15.17 5.69 14.76
CA SER A 54 16.18 5.00 15.58
C SER A 54 15.76 4.82 17.05
N ASP A 55 14.78 5.60 17.54
CA ASP A 55 14.21 5.48 18.88
C ASP A 55 12.94 4.59 18.91
N GLY A 56 12.68 3.85 17.83
CA GLY A 56 11.63 2.83 17.79
C GLY A 56 10.20 3.35 17.58
N LYS A 57 10.04 4.54 16.97
CA LYS A 57 8.74 5.07 16.61
C LYS A 57 8.47 4.89 15.13
N VAL A 58 7.22 4.61 14.77
CA VAL A 58 6.73 4.63 13.40
C VAL A 58 6.26 6.04 13.07
N VAL A 59 6.72 6.58 11.93
CA VAL A 59 6.20 7.84 11.38
C VAL A 59 4.91 7.52 10.66
N MET A 60 3.79 7.96 11.20
CA MET A 60 2.45 7.74 10.66
C MET A 60 1.85 9.05 10.18
N VAL A 61 0.77 8.94 9.43
CA VAL A 61 0.02 10.08 8.90
C VAL A 61 -1.46 9.96 9.23
N ARG A 62 -2.10 11.09 9.54
CA ARG A 62 -3.56 11.20 9.57
C ARG A 62 -4.01 11.98 8.37
N GLN A 63 -4.98 11.46 7.67
CA GLN A 63 -5.58 12.12 6.51
C GLN A 63 -7.05 11.77 6.36
N TYR A 64 -7.82 12.68 5.74
CA TYR A 64 -9.22 12.45 5.44
C TYR A 64 -9.38 11.58 4.19
N ARG A 65 -10.13 10.48 4.32
CA ARG A 65 -10.42 9.56 3.21
C ARG A 65 -11.86 9.76 2.71
N HIS A 66 -11.99 10.37 1.53
CA HIS A 66 -13.29 10.65 0.91
C HIS A 66 -14.16 9.40 0.70
N GLY A 67 -13.56 8.22 0.51
CA GLY A 67 -14.30 6.97 0.31
C GLY A 67 -15.06 6.50 1.53
N THR A 68 -14.52 6.74 2.73
CA THR A 68 -15.14 6.37 4.01
C THR A 68 -15.79 7.57 4.72
N GLY A 69 -15.40 8.80 4.36
CA GLY A 69 -15.83 10.02 5.03
C GLY A 69 -15.19 10.22 6.42
N GLU A 70 -14.02 9.64 6.66
CA GLU A 70 -13.37 9.60 7.96
C GLU A 70 -11.91 10.05 7.89
N VAL A 71 -11.37 10.52 9.01
CA VAL A 71 -9.94 10.71 9.20
C VAL A 71 -9.34 9.39 9.69
N THR A 72 -8.38 8.85 8.96
CA THR A 72 -7.73 7.57 9.26
C THR A 72 -6.28 7.74 9.65
N LEU A 73 -5.78 6.86 10.53
CA LEU A 73 -4.37 6.76 10.88
C LEU A 73 -3.71 5.70 9.99
N GLU A 74 -2.70 6.11 9.24
CA GLU A 74 -2.07 5.30 8.21
C GLU A 74 -0.53 5.42 8.26
N ILE A 75 0.15 4.66 7.42
CA ILE A 75 1.57 4.88 7.08
C ILE A 75 1.65 5.63 5.75
N PRO A 76 2.72 6.38 5.47
CA PRO A 76 2.89 7.11 4.22
C PRO A 76 2.76 6.20 3.00
N GLY A 77 2.16 6.74 1.93
CA GLY A 77 2.00 5.98 0.69
C GLY A 77 1.11 6.65 -0.34
N GLY A 78 1.29 6.24 -1.59
CA GLY A 78 0.58 6.83 -2.72
C GLY A 78 0.70 6.01 -4.00
N LEU A 79 0.68 6.69 -5.13
CA LEU A 79 0.72 6.07 -6.45
C LEU A 79 2.16 5.83 -6.92
N VAL A 80 2.35 4.74 -7.66
CA VAL A 80 3.56 4.58 -8.49
C VAL A 80 3.33 5.39 -9.76
N GLU A 81 4.04 6.50 -9.90
CA GLU A 81 3.93 7.40 -11.05
C GLU A 81 4.72 6.89 -12.26
N GLU A 82 4.50 7.50 -13.41
CA GLU A 82 5.24 7.16 -14.63
C GLU A 82 6.74 7.47 -14.46
N GLY A 83 7.58 6.47 -14.67
CA GLY A 83 9.03 6.56 -14.46
C GLY A 83 9.50 6.14 -13.08
N ASP A 84 8.61 5.99 -12.10
CA ASP A 84 8.95 5.45 -10.79
C ASP A 84 9.08 3.92 -10.81
N THR A 85 10.02 3.43 -10.01
CA THR A 85 9.91 2.07 -9.45
C THR A 85 9.07 2.13 -8.16
N PRO A 86 8.48 1.02 -7.70
CA PRO A 86 7.78 1.02 -6.40
C PRO A 86 8.65 1.51 -5.23
N GLU A 87 9.95 1.22 -5.26
CA GLU A 87 10.91 1.67 -4.25
C GLU A 87 11.09 3.19 -4.28
N THR A 88 11.28 3.78 -5.47
CA THR A 88 11.45 5.24 -5.60
C THR A 88 10.17 5.97 -5.26
N ALA A 89 9.00 5.45 -5.65
CA ALA A 89 7.71 6.00 -5.26
C ALA A 89 7.54 6.01 -3.73
N ALA A 90 7.84 4.90 -3.05
CA ALA A 90 7.72 4.82 -1.58
C ALA A 90 8.64 5.83 -0.86
N MET A 91 9.86 6.05 -1.38
CA MET A 91 10.78 7.05 -0.83
C MET A 91 10.30 8.48 -1.11
N ARG A 92 9.74 8.74 -2.28
CA ARG A 92 9.17 10.04 -2.64
C ARG A 92 7.99 10.39 -1.72
N GLU A 93 7.01 9.49 -1.58
CA GLU A 93 5.84 9.67 -0.72
C GLU A 93 6.24 9.89 0.76
N LEU A 94 7.23 9.14 1.25
CA LEU A 94 7.74 9.35 2.61
C LEU A 94 8.20 10.79 2.82
N VAL A 95 8.94 11.34 1.85
CA VAL A 95 9.46 12.71 1.95
C VAL A 95 8.36 13.74 1.81
N GLU A 96 7.49 13.60 0.82
CA GLU A 96 6.41 14.54 0.51
C GLU A 96 5.40 14.64 1.66
N GLU A 97 4.92 13.49 2.14
CA GLU A 97 3.90 13.44 3.19
C GLU A 97 4.45 13.76 4.59
N THR A 98 5.74 13.50 4.87
CA THR A 98 6.24 13.56 6.25
C THR A 98 7.49 14.40 6.46
N GLY A 99 8.25 14.73 5.44
CA GLY A 99 9.56 15.36 5.54
C GLY A 99 10.67 14.42 6.03
N TYR A 100 10.35 13.16 6.34
CA TYR A 100 11.34 12.16 6.74
C TYR A 100 12.04 11.57 5.52
N THR A 101 13.33 11.24 5.68
CA THR A 101 14.13 10.58 4.65
C THR A 101 14.69 9.26 5.16
N ALA A 102 14.86 8.31 4.24
CA ALA A 102 15.55 7.05 4.47
C ALA A 102 16.76 6.94 3.53
N ARG A 103 17.80 6.25 3.97
CA ARG A 103 18.96 5.92 3.10
C ARG A 103 18.69 4.68 2.26
N LYS A 104 17.91 3.76 2.80
CA LYS A 104 17.56 2.47 2.18
C LYS A 104 16.20 2.04 2.67
N VAL A 105 15.47 1.40 1.77
CA VAL A 105 14.21 0.73 2.08
C VAL A 105 14.34 -0.76 1.80
N ILE A 106 13.58 -1.56 2.51
CA ILE A 106 13.54 -3.02 2.40
C ILE A 106 12.15 -3.40 1.93
N SER A 107 12.03 -4.16 0.86
CA SER A 107 10.74 -4.63 0.38
C SER A 107 10.14 -5.65 1.36
N LEU A 108 8.90 -5.44 1.74
CA LEU A 108 8.06 -6.39 2.48
C LEU A 108 7.16 -7.19 1.53
N GLY A 109 7.35 -7.03 0.20
CA GLY A 109 6.53 -7.66 -0.84
C GLY A 109 5.30 -6.84 -1.21
N ASP A 110 4.34 -7.49 -1.88
CA ASP A 110 3.14 -6.83 -2.38
C ASP A 110 1.87 -7.63 -2.10
N VAL A 111 0.74 -6.96 -2.17
CA VAL A 111 -0.60 -7.54 -2.06
C VAL A 111 -1.49 -7.05 -3.19
N GLN A 112 -2.55 -7.79 -3.47
CA GLN A 112 -3.65 -7.37 -4.34
C GLN A 112 -4.73 -6.71 -3.47
N PRO A 113 -5.01 -5.41 -3.61
CA PRO A 113 -5.95 -4.69 -2.74
C PRO A 113 -7.35 -5.29 -2.76
N ASN A 114 -7.88 -5.56 -3.95
CA ASN A 114 -9.16 -6.20 -4.12
C ASN A 114 -9.20 -7.00 -5.44
N PRO A 115 -8.66 -8.24 -5.47
CA PRO A 115 -8.51 -9.02 -6.70
C PRO A 115 -9.83 -9.40 -7.35
N ALA A 116 -10.97 -9.20 -6.69
CA ALA A 116 -12.27 -9.45 -7.29
C ALA A 116 -12.66 -8.42 -8.34
N ILE A 117 -12.18 -7.17 -8.21
CA ILE A 117 -12.56 -6.07 -9.09
C ILE A 117 -11.41 -5.13 -9.47
N GLN A 118 -10.20 -5.31 -8.90
CA GLN A 118 -9.03 -4.46 -9.17
C GLN A 118 -7.88 -5.27 -9.73
N ASN A 119 -7.11 -4.66 -10.62
CA ASN A 119 -5.96 -5.30 -11.26
C ASN A 119 -4.60 -4.80 -10.76
N ASN A 120 -4.59 -3.78 -9.91
CA ASN A 120 -3.36 -3.19 -9.38
C ASN A 120 -2.79 -3.96 -8.19
N ARG A 121 -1.58 -3.58 -7.80
CA ARG A 121 -0.86 -4.09 -6.62
C ARG A 121 -0.56 -2.96 -5.66
N CYS A 122 -0.38 -3.29 -4.38
CA CYS A 122 0.20 -2.40 -3.38
C CYS A 122 1.50 -3.02 -2.88
N TYR A 123 2.62 -2.32 -3.11
CA TYR A 123 3.95 -2.71 -2.65
C TYR A 123 4.21 -2.08 -1.30
N SER A 124 4.66 -2.88 -0.33
CA SER A 124 4.97 -2.42 1.01
C SER A 124 6.48 -2.43 1.27
N PHE A 125 6.95 -1.41 1.98
CA PHE A 125 8.36 -1.24 2.30
C PHE A 125 8.56 -0.96 3.79
N LEU A 126 9.76 -1.27 4.28
CA LEU A 126 10.28 -0.84 5.58
C LEU A 126 11.43 0.13 5.35
N ALA A 127 11.38 1.30 5.97
CA ALA A 127 12.51 2.22 6.06
C ALA A 127 13.00 2.28 7.51
N GLN A 128 14.28 1.99 7.73
CA GLN A 128 14.89 2.02 9.06
C GLN A 128 15.72 3.30 9.25
N ASP A 129 15.83 3.73 10.51
CA ASP A 129 16.61 4.90 10.91
C ASP A 129 16.24 6.18 10.16
N VAL A 130 14.95 6.35 9.88
CA VAL A 130 14.46 7.55 9.19
C VAL A 130 14.68 8.80 10.04
N ARG A 131 14.93 9.93 9.36
CA ARG A 131 15.23 11.21 9.99
C ARG A 131 14.43 12.32 9.34
N LEU A 132 13.89 13.22 10.14
CA LEU A 132 13.28 14.46 9.66
C LEU A 132 14.39 15.36 9.09
N THR A 133 14.37 15.62 7.80
CA THR A 133 15.40 16.39 7.09
C THR A 133 14.84 17.50 6.22
N ARG A 134 13.52 17.51 6.01
CA ARG A 134 12.82 18.47 5.15
C ARG A 134 11.48 18.86 5.79
N GLU A 135 10.92 19.94 5.31
CA GLU A 135 9.50 20.25 5.54
C GLU A 135 8.63 19.35 4.65
N GLN A 136 7.39 19.11 5.06
CA GLN A 136 6.39 18.44 4.23
C GLN A 136 6.13 19.23 2.95
N SER A 137 5.90 18.54 1.85
CA SER A 137 5.55 19.15 0.57
C SER A 137 4.25 18.51 0.06
N GLN A 138 3.16 18.86 0.73
CA GLN A 138 1.83 18.32 0.42
C GLN A 138 1.27 18.96 -0.86
N ASP A 139 0.55 18.17 -1.64
CA ASP A 139 -0.25 18.68 -2.75
C ASP A 139 -1.41 19.55 -2.23
N GLU A 140 -1.94 20.46 -3.05
CA GLU A 140 -3.09 21.32 -2.68
C GLU A 140 -4.35 20.56 -2.23
N LYS A 141 -4.41 19.25 -2.51
CA LYS A 141 -5.54 18.38 -2.18
C LYS A 141 -5.29 17.50 -0.96
N GLU A 142 -4.12 17.63 -0.37
CA GLU A 142 -3.70 16.87 0.80
C GLU A 142 -3.73 17.74 2.03
N ASP A 143 -4.27 17.18 3.11
CA ASP A 143 -4.23 17.75 4.46
C ASP A 143 -3.79 16.61 5.38
N ILE A 144 -2.49 16.54 5.61
CA ILE A 144 -1.81 15.40 6.26
C ILE A 144 -1.14 15.88 7.55
N GLU A 145 -1.53 15.27 8.67
CA GLU A 145 -0.86 15.41 9.96
C GLU A 145 0.13 14.26 10.19
N VAL A 146 1.39 14.59 10.51
CA VAL A 146 2.39 13.59 10.90
C VAL A 146 2.25 13.22 12.37
N VAL A 147 2.19 11.91 12.65
CA VAL A 147 2.07 11.35 13.99
C VAL A 147 3.20 10.37 14.26
N LEU A 148 3.92 10.52 15.36
CA LEU A 148 4.91 9.55 15.81
C LEU A 148 4.28 8.59 16.84
N LYS A 149 4.17 7.31 16.49
CA LYS A 149 3.60 6.29 17.36
C LYS A 149 4.66 5.23 17.71
N PRO A 150 4.89 4.90 19.00
CA PRO A 150 5.78 3.79 19.36
C PRO A 150 5.41 2.50 18.62
N LEU A 151 6.39 1.78 18.08
CA LEU A 151 6.16 0.52 17.38
C LEU A 151 5.42 -0.50 18.25
N SER A 152 5.70 -0.48 19.56
CA SER A 152 5.03 -1.34 20.54
C SER A 152 3.53 -1.08 20.73
N GLU A 153 3.04 0.11 20.34
CA GLU A 153 1.63 0.49 20.43
C GLU A 153 0.83 0.15 19.17
N ILE A 154 1.49 -0.16 18.07
CA ILE A 154 0.82 -0.48 16.79
C ILE A 154 -0.16 -1.66 16.92
N PRO A 155 0.19 -2.80 17.58
CA PRO A 155 -0.75 -3.90 17.74
C PRO A 155 -2.03 -3.51 18.49
N GLU A 156 -1.92 -2.60 19.48
CA GLU A 156 -3.10 -2.11 20.19
C GLU A 156 -3.93 -1.16 19.34
N ALA A 157 -3.28 -0.25 18.61
CA ALA A 157 -3.96 0.65 17.67
C ALA A 157 -4.74 -0.10 16.57
N ILE A 158 -4.24 -1.27 16.17
CA ILE A 158 -4.96 -2.16 15.25
C ILE A 158 -6.16 -2.81 15.96
N ARG A 159 -5.97 -3.35 17.17
CA ARG A 159 -7.04 -4.03 17.94
C ARG A 159 -8.20 -3.13 18.30
N ASN A 160 -7.91 -1.90 18.66
CA ASN A 160 -8.94 -0.92 19.07
C ASN A 160 -9.57 -0.16 17.91
N GLY A 161 -9.14 -0.42 16.65
CA GLY A 161 -9.70 0.19 15.46
C GLY A 161 -9.20 1.61 15.16
N GLU A 162 -8.11 2.06 15.75
CA GLU A 162 -7.46 3.33 15.37
C GLU A 162 -6.80 3.21 13.98
N ILE A 163 -6.25 2.02 13.66
CA ILE A 163 -5.71 1.68 12.33
C ILE A 163 -6.67 0.69 11.66
N THR A 164 -7.40 1.15 10.65
CA THR A 164 -8.43 0.36 9.95
C THR A 164 -8.13 0.12 8.48
N HIS A 165 -7.22 0.90 7.87
CA HIS A 165 -6.92 0.80 6.45
C HIS A 165 -6.29 -0.56 6.10
N ALA A 166 -6.96 -1.35 5.23
CA ALA A 166 -6.59 -2.73 4.92
C ALA A 166 -5.13 -2.90 4.43
N LEU A 167 -4.63 -1.97 3.61
CA LEU A 167 -3.26 -2.03 3.09
C LEU A 167 -2.21 -1.70 4.16
N VAL A 168 -2.56 -0.85 5.13
CA VAL A 168 -1.72 -0.58 6.31
C VAL A 168 -1.64 -1.82 7.19
N LEU A 169 -2.78 -2.48 7.44
CA LEU A 169 -2.83 -3.74 8.17
C LEU A 169 -2.00 -4.83 7.47
N ALA A 170 -2.08 -4.94 6.15
CA ALA A 170 -1.30 -5.90 5.37
C ALA A 170 0.21 -5.63 5.47
N ALA A 171 0.63 -4.36 5.43
CA ALA A 171 2.03 -3.96 5.59
C ALA A 171 2.56 -4.34 6.98
N PHE A 172 1.82 -4.01 8.07
CA PHE A 172 2.22 -4.40 9.42
C PHE A 172 2.20 -5.91 9.62
N TYR A 173 1.23 -6.62 9.04
CA TYR A 173 1.22 -8.09 9.10
C TYR A 173 2.52 -8.67 8.51
N ARG A 174 2.94 -8.24 7.32
CA ARG A 174 4.20 -8.67 6.69
C ARG A 174 5.42 -8.28 7.53
N PHE A 175 5.43 -7.04 8.04
CA PHE A 175 6.48 -6.57 8.93
C PHE A 175 6.63 -7.48 10.15
N TYR A 176 5.56 -7.82 10.85
CA TYR A 176 5.63 -8.67 12.03
C TYR A 176 5.94 -10.14 11.72
N MET A 177 5.63 -10.62 10.52
CA MET A 177 6.02 -11.98 10.10
C MET A 177 7.52 -12.10 9.84
N GLU A 178 8.15 -11.05 9.32
CA GLU A 178 9.57 -11.05 8.94
C GLU A 178 10.47 -10.45 10.03
N TYR A 179 9.96 -9.47 10.78
CA TYR A 179 10.69 -8.70 11.78
C TYR A 179 10.01 -8.81 13.13
N GLN A 180 10.02 -9.99 13.74
CA GLN A 180 9.55 -10.11 15.12
C GLN A 180 10.46 -9.33 16.05
N PRO A 181 9.94 -8.52 16.99
CA PRO A 181 10.76 -7.87 18.02
C PRO A 181 11.54 -8.93 18.81
N GLY A 182 12.86 -8.94 18.68
CA GLY A 182 13.76 -9.90 19.34
C GLY A 182 14.27 -11.05 18.44
N VAL A 183 13.83 -11.16 17.19
CA VAL A 183 14.44 -12.06 16.21
C VAL A 183 15.41 -11.26 15.35
N SER A 184 16.70 -11.48 15.55
CA SER A 184 17.75 -10.94 14.70
C SER A 184 17.52 -11.39 13.26
N ILE A 185 17.57 -10.46 12.30
CA ILE A 185 17.52 -10.78 10.88
C ILE A 185 18.75 -11.60 10.54
N HIS A 186 18.62 -12.91 10.49
CA HIS A 186 19.65 -13.78 9.94
C HIS A 186 19.59 -13.72 8.41
N GLY A 187 20.52 -12.96 7.82
CA GLY A 187 20.64 -12.83 6.37
C GLY A 187 21.88 -12.04 5.94
N GLU A 188 22.94 -11.99 6.76
CA GLU A 188 24.26 -11.80 6.20
C GLU A 188 24.70 -13.12 5.57
N ASN A 189 24.49 -13.27 4.27
CA ASN A 189 25.20 -14.28 3.50
C ASN A 189 26.69 -14.00 3.60
N GLN A 190 27.37 -14.72 4.50
CA GLN A 190 28.77 -15.03 4.35
C GLN A 190 28.88 -15.97 3.12
N LYS A 191 29.34 -15.41 2.01
CA LYS A 191 30.34 -16.03 1.12
C LYS A 191 30.78 -15.04 0.07
#